data_a660e6a5e60952c3d3b6fedb8fe6fdf6
#
_entry.id   a660e6a5e60952c3d3b6fedb8fe6fdf6
#
_cell.length_a   1.000
_cell.length_b   1.000
_cell.length_c   1.000
_cell.angle_alpha   90.00
_cell.angle_beta   90.00
_cell.angle_gamma   90.00
#
_symmetry.space_group_name_H-M   'P 1'
#
loop_
_entity.id
_entity.type
_entity.pdbx_description
1 polymer ?
#
loop_
_entity_poly.entity_id
_entity_poly.type
_entity_poly.pdbx_seq_one_letter_code
_entity_poly.pdbx_strand_id
1 'polypeptide(L)'
;MKLYLNPEYEELRNDLLKIAEGKYAANKVFCHKRNVVEKVTIQGKEYVVKTYKRPNFFNRFAYTYLRKSKAERAYMHAKELLRLGIDTPCPVAYMEKKRKGLFNKGYYVSEYLPYRLMHDAYTELGEHDKEKLTKDFMDFTIEMHDKKILPLDFNSSNIFYHFDEEEGHYRFAITDTNRMRFGKRPSTSEIMRSFEQLGINVEWIYKPALYYCTQKGGDVEYSIFLFLLHRIKSRIKKGLKLKIKNRKPKDTV
;
A
#
# COMPACT_ATOMS: atom_id res chain seq x y z
N MET A 1 -9.17 12.45 -21.77
CA MET A 1 -9.06 12.06 -20.36
C MET A 1 -10.04 10.92 -20.10
N LYS A 2 -9.65 9.89 -19.32
CA LYS A 2 -10.53 8.83 -18.83
C LYS A 2 -10.82 9.12 -17.35
N LEU A 3 -12.08 9.16 -16.97
CA LEU A 3 -12.54 9.23 -15.57
C LEU A 3 -13.42 8.01 -15.30
N TYR A 4 -13.11 7.28 -14.24
CA TYR A 4 -13.97 6.26 -13.68
C TYR A 4 -14.31 6.67 -12.25
N LEU A 5 -15.58 6.81 -11.97
CA LEU A 5 -16.12 7.31 -10.72
C LEU A 5 -16.96 6.21 -10.06
N ASN A 6 -16.82 6.02 -8.77
CA ASN A 6 -17.74 5.20 -8.00
C ASN A 6 -19.13 5.88 -7.99
N PRO A 7 -20.19 5.18 -8.39
CA PRO A 7 -21.54 5.77 -8.49
C PRO A 7 -22.02 6.51 -7.24
N GLU A 8 -21.59 6.09 -6.06
CA GLU A 8 -21.93 6.72 -4.77
C GLU A 8 -21.37 8.13 -4.61
N TYR A 9 -20.47 8.58 -5.49
CA TYR A 9 -19.79 9.89 -5.45
C TYR A 9 -20.00 10.70 -6.72
N GLU A 10 -21.11 10.46 -7.42
CA GLU A 10 -21.38 11.13 -8.72
C GLU A 10 -21.41 12.67 -8.59
N GLU A 11 -21.81 13.18 -7.44
CA GLU A 11 -21.83 14.61 -7.10
C GLU A 11 -20.44 15.26 -7.14
N LEU A 12 -19.35 14.46 -6.96
CA LEU A 12 -17.97 14.94 -6.97
C LEU A 12 -17.38 15.08 -8.37
N ARG A 13 -18.10 14.69 -9.43
CA ARG A 13 -17.60 14.62 -10.81
C ARG A 13 -16.86 15.88 -11.25
N ASN A 14 -17.46 17.05 -11.05
CA ASN A 14 -16.89 18.33 -11.47
C ASN A 14 -15.62 18.69 -10.69
N ASP A 15 -15.58 18.39 -9.40
CA ASP A 15 -14.41 18.67 -8.56
C ASP A 15 -13.25 17.71 -8.87
N LEU A 16 -13.54 16.45 -9.19
CA LEU A 16 -12.55 15.50 -9.67
C LEU A 16 -11.95 15.93 -11.03
N LEU A 17 -12.73 16.52 -11.92
CA LEU A 17 -12.22 17.08 -13.16
C LEU A 17 -11.25 18.25 -12.90
N LYS A 18 -11.57 19.14 -11.95
CA LYS A 18 -10.66 20.23 -11.52
C LYS A 18 -9.35 19.66 -10.94
N ILE A 19 -9.42 18.59 -10.12
CA ILE A 19 -8.23 17.90 -9.60
C ILE A 19 -7.36 17.39 -10.75
N ALA A 20 -7.94 16.73 -11.73
CA ALA A 20 -7.20 16.25 -12.88
C ALA A 20 -6.54 17.40 -13.67
N GLU A 21 -7.14 18.58 -13.72
CA GLU A 21 -6.58 19.78 -14.34
C GLU A 21 -5.48 20.44 -13.51
N GLY A 22 -5.34 20.08 -12.25
CA GLY A 22 -4.44 20.73 -11.30
C GLY A 22 -5.02 22.00 -10.68
N LYS A 23 -6.33 22.19 -10.79
CA LYS A 23 -7.09 23.34 -10.25
C LYS A 23 -7.70 22.98 -8.90
N TYR A 24 -6.87 22.70 -7.92
CA TYR A 24 -7.28 22.39 -6.55
C TYR A 24 -6.22 22.85 -5.55
N ALA A 25 -6.61 23.05 -4.30
CA ALA A 25 -5.71 23.30 -3.19
C ALA A 25 -5.58 22.06 -2.31
N ALA A 26 -4.36 21.69 -1.97
CA ALA A 26 -4.09 20.64 -1.01
C ALA A 26 -4.04 21.21 0.41
N ASN A 27 -4.77 20.58 1.34
CA ASN A 27 -4.72 20.94 2.75
C ASN A 27 -3.44 20.44 3.42
N LYS A 28 -2.95 19.26 2.98
CA LYS A 28 -1.74 18.63 3.49
C LYS A 28 -1.08 17.77 2.42
N VAL A 29 0.25 17.83 2.32
CA VAL A 29 1.04 16.97 1.44
C VAL A 29 1.72 15.90 2.30
N PHE A 30 1.34 14.64 2.14
CA PHE A 30 1.94 13.50 2.86
C PHE A 30 3.23 13.01 2.21
N CYS A 31 3.30 13.07 0.88
CA CYS A 31 4.47 12.60 0.13
C CYS A 31 4.64 13.40 -1.16
N HIS A 32 5.86 13.87 -1.42
CA HIS A 32 6.22 14.56 -2.66
C HIS A 32 7.53 14.00 -3.23
N LYS A 33 7.53 12.68 -3.55
CA LYS A 33 8.70 12.00 -4.15
C LYS A 33 8.37 11.56 -5.58
N ARG A 34 8.40 10.25 -5.83
CA ARG A 34 8.04 9.61 -7.10
C ARG A 34 6.55 9.71 -7.41
N ASN A 35 5.70 9.67 -6.40
CA ASN A 35 4.28 9.98 -6.45
C ASN A 35 4.02 11.17 -5.54
N VAL A 36 2.90 11.85 -5.75
CA VAL A 36 2.42 12.89 -4.83
C VAL A 36 1.18 12.34 -4.14
N VAL A 37 1.10 12.48 -2.82
CA VAL A 37 -0.05 12.07 -2.02
C VAL A 37 -0.47 13.27 -1.20
N GLU A 38 -1.69 13.72 -1.40
CA GLU A 38 -2.22 14.97 -0.85
C GLU A 38 -3.59 14.74 -0.23
N LYS A 39 -3.86 15.41 0.89
CA LYS A 39 -5.19 15.53 1.47
C LYS A 39 -5.87 16.77 0.90
N VAL A 40 -7.11 16.64 0.48
CA VAL A 40 -7.95 17.70 -0.06
C VAL A 40 -9.30 17.68 0.61
N THR A 41 -9.94 18.85 0.72
CA THR A 41 -11.33 18.96 1.14
C THR A 41 -12.20 19.27 -0.08
N ILE A 42 -13.23 18.46 -0.30
CA ILE A 42 -14.21 18.64 -1.36
C ILE A 42 -15.59 18.60 -0.71
N GLN A 43 -16.40 19.63 -0.89
CA GLN A 43 -17.76 19.74 -0.34
C GLN A 43 -17.83 19.42 1.18
N GLY A 44 -16.82 19.88 1.94
CA GLY A 44 -16.74 19.70 3.40
C GLY A 44 -16.21 18.35 3.87
N LYS A 45 -15.97 17.38 2.96
CA LYS A 45 -15.40 16.06 3.29
C LYS A 45 -13.93 15.96 2.87
N GLU A 46 -13.17 15.15 3.59
CA GLU A 46 -11.75 14.95 3.36
C GLU A 46 -11.47 13.73 2.48
N TYR A 47 -10.60 13.93 1.49
CA TYR A 47 -10.18 12.91 0.53
C TYR A 47 -8.67 12.89 0.38
N VAL A 48 -8.14 11.77 -0.10
CA VAL A 48 -6.72 11.62 -0.46
C VAL A 48 -6.60 11.49 -1.97
N VAL A 49 -5.79 12.36 -2.57
CA VAL A 49 -5.44 12.32 -3.98
C VAL A 49 -4.03 11.78 -4.13
N LYS A 50 -3.89 10.64 -4.79
CA LYS A 50 -2.60 10.05 -5.14
C LYS A 50 -2.31 10.24 -6.62
N THR A 51 -1.37 11.13 -6.92
CA THR A 51 -0.93 11.42 -8.28
C THR A 51 0.25 10.54 -8.66
N TYR A 52 0.08 9.71 -9.68
CA TYR A 52 1.14 8.92 -10.29
C TYR A 52 1.78 9.73 -11.42
N LYS A 53 3.03 10.17 -11.21
CA LYS A 53 3.80 10.97 -12.19
C LYS A 53 4.03 10.19 -13.49
N ARG A 54 4.36 10.92 -14.54
CA ARG A 54 4.63 10.39 -15.88
C ARG A 54 5.67 9.26 -15.82
N PRO A 55 5.33 8.05 -16.30
CA PRO A 55 6.29 6.95 -16.39
C PRO A 55 7.24 7.11 -17.59
N ASN A 56 8.27 6.26 -17.66
CA ASN A 56 9.13 6.16 -18.84
C ASN A 56 8.33 5.72 -20.08
N PHE A 57 8.92 5.87 -21.26
CA PHE A 57 8.25 5.63 -22.55
C PHE A 57 7.65 4.22 -22.66
N PHE A 58 8.41 3.18 -22.33
CA PHE A 58 7.93 1.79 -22.36
C PHE A 58 6.71 1.55 -21.45
N ASN A 59 6.74 2.10 -20.26
CA ASN A 59 5.59 2.00 -19.36
C ASN A 59 4.39 2.84 -19.81
N ARG A 60 4.61 3.95 -20.52
CA ARG A 60 3.51 4.72 -21.13
C ARG A 60 2.79 3.90 -22.19
N PHE A 61 3.53 3.25 -23.07
CA PHE A 61 2.98 2.33 -24.08
C PHE A 61 2.22 1.18 -23.40
N ALA A 62 2.86 0.52 -22.43
CA ALA A 62 2.25 -0.59 -21.70
C ALA A 62 0.95 -0.19 -20.99
N TYR A 63 0.89 0.98 -20.34
CA TYR A 63 -0.35 1.48 -19.71
C TYR A 63 -1.41 1.98 -20.69
N THR A 64 -1.03 2.23 -21.92
CA THR A 64 -2.00 2.63 -22.94
C THR A 64 -2.69 1.43 -23.59
N TYR A 65 -1.94 0.32 -23.82
CA TYR A 65 -2.38 -0.77 -24.69
C TYR A 65 -2.35 -2.16 -24.04
N LEU A 66 -1.45 -2.42 -23.07
CA LEU A 66 -1.16 -3.77 -22.63
C LEU A 66 -1.65 -4.08 -21.20
N ARG A 67 -1.67 -3.11 -20.32
CA ARG A 67 -1.99 -3.34 -18.90
C ARG A 67 -2.65 -2.14 -18.24
N LYS A 68 -3.44 -2.40 -17.21
CA LYS A 68 -4.06 -1.38 -16.37
C LYS A 68 -3.00 -0.47 -15.74
N SER A 69 -3.30 0.83 -15.66
CA SER A 69 -2.44 1.79 -14.98
C SER A 69 -2.35 1.52 -13.48
N LYS A 70 -1.45 2.22 -12.79
CA LYS A 70 -1.38 2.13 -11.33
C LYS A 70 -2.62 2.69 -10.65
N ALA A 71 -3.19 3.77 -11.20
CA ALA A 71 -4.40 4.41 -10.67
C ALA A 71 -5.60 3.46 -10.80
N GLU A 72 -5.80 2.88 -11.99
CA GLU A 72 -6.85 1.90 -12.23
C GLU A 72 -6.71 0.67 -11.33
N ARG A 73 -5.48 0.13 -11.19
CA ARG A 73 -5.25 -1.01 -10.29
C ARG A 73 -5.51 -0.67 -8.82
N ALA A 74 -5.08 0.51 -8.36
CA ALA A 74 -5.34 0.94 -6.99
C ALA A 74 -6.84 0.98 -6.70
N TYR A 75 -7.62 1.54 -7.60
CA TYR A 75 -9.07 1.61 -7.51
C TYR A 75 -9.72 0.20 -7.50
N MET A 76 -9.38 -0.63 -8.48
CA MET A 76 -9.99 -1.97 -8.62
C MET A 76 -9.62 -2.89 -7.45
N HIS A 77 -8.37 -2.84 -6.99
CA HIS A 77 -7.93 -3.65 -5.86
C HIS A 77 -8.53 -3.17 -4.54
N ALA A 78 -8.72 -1.85 -4.35
CA ALA A 78 -9.41 -1.34 -3.18
C ALA A 78 -10.88 -1.81 -3.14
N LYS A 79 -11.59 -1.76 -4.25
CA LYS A 79 -12.95 -2.34 -4.35
C LYS A 79 -12.97 -3.83 -4.02
N GLU A 80 -11.99 -4.58 -4.50
CA GLU A 80 -11.91 -6.02 -4.25
C GLU A 80 -11.57 -6.33 -2.78
N LEU A 81 -10.71 -5.53 -2.14
CA LEU A 81 -10.44 -5.64 -0.69
C LEU A 81 -11.71 -5.45 0.12
N LEU A 82 -12.45 -4.35 -0.12
CA LEU A 82 -13.72 -4.08 0.58
C LEU A 82 -14.74 -5.19 0.33
N ARG A 83 -14.87 -5.69 -0.90
CA ARG A 83 -15.76 -6.82 -1.24
C ARG A 83 -15.40 -8.08 -0.45
N LEU A 84 -14.13 -8.30 -0.17
CA LEU A 84 -13.62 -9.43 0.60
C LEU A 84 -13.60 -9.16 2.12
N GLY A 85 -14.10 -8.01 2.58
CA GLY A 85 -14.15 -7.63 3.98
C GLY A 85 -12.78 -7.29 4.56
N ILE A 86 -11.86 -6.75 3.75
CA ILE A 86 -10.57 -6.21 4.20
C ILE A 86 -10.61 -4.70 4.07
N ASP A 87 -10.39 -3.99 5.17
CA ASP A 87 -10.50 -2.55 5.23
C ASP A 87 -9.40 -1.86 4.42
N THR A 88 -9.81 -0.84 3.69
CA THR A 88 -8.97 0.08 2.91
C THR A 88 -9.73 1.39 2.73
N PRO A 89 -9.07 2.55 2.54
CA PRO A 89 -9.77 3.79 2.22
C PRO A 89 -10.74 3.60 1.05
N CYS A 90 -12.00 3.99 1.24
CA CYS A 90 -13.04 3.80 0.22
C CYS A 90 -12.63 4.44 -1.11
N PRO A 91 -12.60 3.70 -2.23
CA PRO A 91 -12.18 4.22 -3.51
C PRO A 91 -13.28 5.08 -4.15
N VAL A 92 -12.98 6.36 -4.37
CA VAL A 92 -13.87 7.36 -4.97
C VAL A 92 -13.75 7.33 -6.49
N ALA A 93 -12.53 7.49 -7.02
CA ALA A 93 -12.32 7.54 -8.47
C ALA A 93 -10.89 7.20 -8.88
N TYR A 94 -10.72 6.85 -10.16
CA TYR A 94 -9.44 6.99 -10.82
C TYR A 94 -9.56 7.79 -12.12
N MET A 95 -8.50 8.52 -12.45
CA MET A 95 -8.44 9.32 -13.66
C MET A 95 -7.13 9.10 -14.40
N GLU A 96 -7.18 9.16 -15.73
CA GLU A 96 -6.01 8.99 -16.59
C GLU A 96 -5.94 10.08 -17.64
N LYS A 97 -4.80 10.75 -17.71
CA LYS A 97 -4.48 11.71 -18.76
C LYS A 97 -3.56 11.09 -19.79
N LYS A 98 -3.88 11.29 -21.07
CA LYS A 98 -3.01 10.99 -22.20
C LYS A 98 -2.37 12.26 -22.74
N ARG A 99 -1.17 12.14 -23.29
CA ARG A 99 -0.47 13.19 -24.03
C ARG A 99 0.15 12.59 -25.28
N LYS A 100 -0.19 13.10 -26.45
CA LYS A 100 0.20 12.54 -27.76
C LYS A 100 -0.20 11.05 -27.85
N GLY A 101 -1.46 10.73 -27.57
CA GLY A 101 -2.02 9.37 -27.63
C GLY A 101 -1.59 8.41 -26.52
N LEU A 102 -0.51 8.68 -25.79
CA LEU A 102 0.05 7.78 -24.77
C LEU A 102 -0.29 8.23 -23.35
N PHE A 103 -0.41 7.26 -22.42
CA PHE A 103 -0.58 7.51 -20.99
C PHE A 103 0.46 8.53 -20.47
N ASN A 104 0.00 9.49 -19.69
CA ASN A 104 0.86 10.55 -19.16
C ASN A 104 0.84 10.63 -17.63
N LYS A 105 -0.33 10.78 -17.03
CA LYS A 105 -0.54 10.86 -15.58
C LYS A 105 -1.75 10.03 -15.17
N GLY A 106 -1.74 9.46 -13.97
CA GLY A 106 -2.89 8.83 -13.36
C GLY A 106 -3.14 9.42 -11.98
N TYR A 107 -4.41 9.51 -11.60
CA TYR A 107 -4.87 9.96 -10.29
C TYR A 107 -5.73 8.87 -9.68
N TYR A 108 -5.53 8.59 -8.43
CA TYR A 108 -6.41 7.76 -7.62
C TYR A 108 -6.90 8.60 -6.46
N VAL A 109 -8.21 8.61 -6.26
CA VAL A 109 -8.87 9.36 -5.18
C VAL A 109 -9.59 8.37 -4.29
N SER A 110 -9.37 8.50 -2.99
CA SER A 110 -10.06 7.74 -1.95
C SER A 110 -10.52 8.66 -0.83
N GLU A 111 -11.40 8.19 0.01
CA GLU A 111 -11.70 8.85 1.26
C GLU A 111 -10.45 8.93 2.14
N TYR A 112 -10.41 9.92 3.02
CA TYR A 112 -9.38 10.04 4.05
C TYR A 112 -9.77 9.20 5.26
N LEU A 113 -8.86 8.37 5.74
CA LEU A 113 -8.99 7.67 7.02
C LEU A 113 -8.16 8.40 8.08
N PRO A 114 -8.76 8.83 9.20
CA PRO A 114 -8.05 9.50 10.29
C PRO A 114 -7.34 8.51 11.23
N TYR A 115 -6.81 7.41 10.68
CA TYR A 115 -6.13 6.37 11.42
C TYR A 115 -4.63 6.62 11.49
N ARG A 116 -3.95 5.99 12.45
CA ARG A 116 -2.51 6.06 12.63
C ARG A 116 -1.79 5.09 11.70
N LEU A 117 -0.55 5.42 11.33
CA LEU A 117 0.29 4.52 10.55
C LEU A 117 0.94 3.46 11.46
N MET A 118 0.93 2.21 11.03
CA MET A 118 1.60 1.09 11.72
C MET A 118 3.11 1.36 11.90
N HIS A 119 3.71 2.17 11.01
CA HIS A 119 5.11 2.58 11.11
C HIS A 119 5.40 3.34 12.41
N ASP A 120 4.48 4.13 12.88
CA ASP A 120 4.64 5.00 14.05
C ASP A 120 4.25 4.29 15.36
N ALA A 121 3.50 3.18 15.27
CA ALA A 121 2.97 2.45 16.42
C ALA A 121 4.04 2.05 17.45
N TYR A 122 5.21 1.58 16.98
CA TYR A 122 6.27 1.12 17.86
C TYR A 122 6.97 2.23 18.66
N THR A 123 6.83 3.49 18.24
CA THR A 123 7.35 4.66 18.97
C THR A 123 6.29 5.30 19.86
N GLU A 124 5.01 5.11 19.55
CA GLU A 124 3.90 5.79 20.21
C GLU A 124 3.20 4.95 21.27
N LEU A 125 3.24 3.60 21.17
CA LEU A 125 2.52 2.71 22.06
C LEU A 125 3.41 2.19 23.21
N GLY A 126 2.78 1.90 24.37
CA GLY A 126 3.39 1.16 25.46
C GLY A 126 3.60 -0.33 25.13
N GLU A 127 4.41 -1.05 25.92
CA GLU A 127 4.76 -2.46 25.62
C GLU A 127 3.53 -3.38 25.59
N HIS A 128 2.60 -3.21 26.51
CA HIS A 128 1.35 -4.00 26.53
C HIS A 128 0.53 -3.81 25.27
N ASP A 129 0.38 -2.57 24.81
CA ASP A 129 -0.37 -2.24 23.60
C ASP A 129 0.33 -2.73 22.34
N LYS A 130 1.67 -2.72 22.32
CA LYS A 130 2.46 -3.30 21.21
C LYS A 130 2.25 -4.80 21.08
N GLU A 131 2.20 -5.54 22.20
CA GLU A 131 1.95 -6.98 22.17
C GLU A 131 0.55 -7.28 21.63
N LYS A 132 -0.46 -6.55 22.11
CA LYS A 132 -1.83 -6.66 21.62
C LYS A 132 -1.94 -6.29 20.15
N LEU A 133 -1.39 -5.13 19.74
CA LEU A 133 -1.35 -4.70 18.35
C LEU A 133 -0.70 -5.75 17.46
N THR A 134 0.42 -6.34 17.90
CA THR A 134 1.14 -7.35 17.12
C THR A 134 0.29 -8.60 16.93
N LYS A 135 -0.38 -9.06 17.99
CA LYS A 135 -1.27 -10.23 17.89
C LYS A 135 -2.42 -9.97 16.93
N ASP A 136 -3.15 -8.87 17.13
CA ASP A 136 -4.30 -8.50 16.29
C ASP A 136 -3.87 -8.30 14.82
N PHE A 137 -2.67 -7.75 14.59
CA PHE A 137 -2.10 -7.61 13.25
C PHE A 137 -1.75 -8.96 12.61
N MET A 138 -1.30 -9.93 13.39
CA MET A 138 -1.04 -11.28 12.87
C MET A 138 -2.35 -11.98 12.49
N ASP A 139 -3.40 -11.82 13.29
CA ASP A 139 -4.73 -12.35 13.00
C ASP A 139 -5.29 -11.74 11.69
N PHE A 140 -5.19 -10.42 11.54
CA PHE A 140 -5.53 -9.72 10.29
C PHE A 140 -4.72 -10.23 9.08
N THR A 141 -3.43 -10.48 9.26
CA THR A 141 -2.56 -11.00 8.20
C THR A 141 -2.96 -12.43 7.80
N ILE A 142 -3.30 -13.26 8.77
CA ILE A 142 -3.79 -14.62 8.55
C ILE A 142 -5.11 -14.58 7.79
N GLU A 143 -6.05 -13.73 8.20
CA GLU A 143 -7.34 -13.53 7.52
C GLU A 143 -7.16 -13.17 6.04
N MET A 144 -6.28 -12.20 5.74
CA MET A 144 -5.96 -11.86 4.35
C MET A 144 -5.43 -13.07 3.55
N HIS A 145 -4.51 -13.83 4.14
CA HIS A 145 -3.93 -14.99 3.47
C HIS A 145 -4.95 -16.12 3.25
N ASP A 146 -5.89 -16.31 4.18
CA ASP A 146 -7.00 -17.26 4.03
C ASP A 146 -7.98 -16.85 2.93
N LYS A 147 -8.24 -15.56 2.80
CA LYS A 147 -8.99 -14.96 1.69
C LYS A 147 -8.18 -14.93 0.38
N LYS A 148 -6.98 -15.53 0.34
CA LYS A 148 -6.07 -15.60 -0.82
C LYS A 148 -5.64 -14.22 -1.33
N ILE A 149 -5.43 -13.29 -0.41
CA ILE A 149 -4.97 -11.93 -0.65
C ILE A 149 -3.49 -11.83 -0.24
N LEU A 150 -2.65 -11.30 -1.12
CA LEU A 150 -1.24 -11.01 -0.82
C LEU A 150 -0.87 -9.61 -1.31
N PRO A 151 -0.60 -8.66 -0.40
CA PRO A 151 0.04 -7.40 -0.76
C PRO A 151 1.47 -7.64 -1.22
N LEU A 152 1.83 -7.16 -2.42
CA LEU A 152 3.18 -7.32 -2.97
C LEU A 152 4.16 -6.20 -2.54
N ASP A 153 3.67 -5.25 -1.75
CA ASP A 153 4.43 -4.14 -1.16
C ASP A 153 3.94 -3.93 0.29
N PHE A 154 4.04 -5.00 1.09
CA PHE A 154 3.52 -5.07 2.46
C PHE A 154 4.48 -4.39 3.43
N ASN A 155 4.32 -3.10 3.60
CA ASN A 155 5.22 -2.24 4.34
C ASN A 155 4.43 -1.47 5.40
N SER A 156 4.98 -1.30 6.58
CA SER A 156 4.33 -0.66 7.73
C SER A 156 3.82 0.76 7.46
N SER A 157 4.42 1.49 6.49
CA SER A 157 3.91 2.80 6.05
C SER A 157 2.72 2.73 5.10
N ASN A 158 2.29 1.53 4.69
CA ASN A 158 1.10 1.29 3.89
C ASN A 158 -0.04 0.64 4.68
N ILE A 159 0.08 0.58 6.00
CA ILE A 159 -0.89 -0.02 6.90
C ILE A 159 -1.31 1.03 7.91
N PHE A 160 -2.60 1.26 8.01
CA PHE A 160 -3.21 2.06 9.06
C PHE A 160 -3.74 1.15 10.16
N TYR A 161 -3.79 1.67 11.38
CA TYR A 161 -4.42 1.00 12.52
C TYR A 161 -5.23 1.98 13.35
N HIS A 162 -6.23 1.48 14.03
CA HIS A 162 -6.96 2.15 15.11
C HIS A 162 -7.41 1.12 16.13
N PHE A 163 -7.62 1.56 17.36
CA PHE A 163 -8.21 0.71 18.40
C PHE A 163 -9.72 0.83 18.33
N ASP A 164 -10.41 -0.29 18.25
CA ASP A 164 -11.87 -0.38 18.33
C ASP A 164 -12.26 -0.58 19.78
N GLU A 165 -12.79 0.45 20.42
CA GLU A 165 -13.16 0.43 21.85
C GLU A 165 -14.32 -0.52 22.14
N GLU A 166 -15.24 -0.73 21.19
CA GLU A 166 -16.39 -1.61 21.36
C GLU A 166 -15.98 -3.08 21.32
N GLU A 167 -15.13 -3.44 20.39
CA GLU A 167 -14.65 -4.81 20.20
C GLU A 167 -13.39 -5.11 21.02
N GLY A 168 -12.74 -4.08 21.54
CA GLY A 168 -11.56 -4.20 22.38
C GLY A 168 -10.33 -4.74 21.66
N HIS A 169 -10.20 -4.55 20.35
CA HIS A 169 -9.03 -4.97 19.57
C HIS A 169 -8.62 -3.93 18.51
N TYR A 170 -7.41 -4.08 17.98
CA TYR A 170 -6.92 -3.23 16.90
C TYR A 170 -7.46 -3.69 15.55
N ARG A 171 -7.97 -2.74 14.77
CA ARG A 171 -8.35 -2.92 13.36
C ARG A 171 -7.32 -2.31 12.43
N PHE A 172 -7.21 -2.87 11.23
CA PHE A 172 -6.19 -2.49 10.26
C PHE A 172 -6.81 -2.20 8.90
N ALA A 173 -6.28 -1.18 8.21
CA ALA A 173 -6.65 -0.85 6.84
C ALA A 173 -5.39 -0.75 5.96
N ILE A 174 -5.45 -1.31 4.74
CA ILE A 174 -4.34 -1.31 3.80
C ILE A 174 -4.48 -0.17 2.81
N THR A 175 -3.41 0.58 2.58
CA THR A 175 -3.31 1.58 1.52
C THR A 175 -2.26 1.18 0.47
N ASP A 176 -2.09 1.98 -0.58
CA ASP A 176 -1.23 1.70 -1.74
C ASP A 176 -1.54 0.37 -2.44
N THR A 177 -2.81 0.12 -2.65
CA THR A 177 -3.37 -1.14 -3.16
C THR A 177 -3.02 -1.47 -4.61
N ASN A 178 -2.21 -0.65 -5.31
CA ASN A 178 -1.87 -0.87 -6.72
C ASN A 178 -1.03 -2.14 -7.00
N ARG A 179 -0.54 -2.81 -5.95
CA ARG A 179 0.30 -4.01 -5.99
C ARG A 179 -0.27 -5.11 -5.10
N MET A 180 -1.34 -5.74 -5.55
CA MET A 180 -2.00 -6.84 -4.84
C MET A 180 -2.04 -8.08 -5.73
N ARG A 181 -2.10 -9.25 -5.12
CA ARG A 181 -2.45 -10.51 -5.76
C ARG A 181 -3.64 -11.13 -5.03
N PHE A 182 -4.60 -11.61 -5.80
CA PHE A 182 -5.81 -12.27 -5.34
C PHE A 182 -5.93 -13.68 -5.91
N GLY A 183 -6.74 -14.53 -5.27
CA GLY A 183 -7.17 -15.82 -5.78
C GLY A 183 -6.19 -16.97 -5.61
N LYS A 184 -4.95 -16.73 -5.13
CA LYS A 184 -3.97 -17.78 -4.86
C LYS A 184 -3.45 -17.68 -3.43
N ARG A 185 -3.53 -18.79 -2.67
CA ARG A 185 -2.95 -18.85 -1.32
C ARG A 185 -1.46 -18.56 -1.36
N PRO A 186 -0.93 -17.67 -0.50
CA PRO A 186 0.49 -17.41 -0.41
C PRO A 186 1.27 -18.65 0.03
N SER A 187 2.45 -18.85 -0.54
CA SER A 187 3.42 -19.84 -0.05
C SER A 187 4.15 -19.31 1.20
N THR A 188 4.72 -20.21 2.00
CA THR A 188 5.53 -19.84 3.18
C THR A 188 6.62 -18.83 2.83
N SER A 189 7.30 -19.01 1.69
CA SER A 189 8.32 -18.07 1.21
C SER A 189 7.76 -16.67 0.92
N GLU A 190 6.57 -16.58 0.35
CA GLU A 190 5.91 -15.27 0.08
C GLU A 190 5.46 -14.59 1.37
N ILE A 191 4.98 -15.37 2.35
CA ILE A 191 4.61 -14.87 3.68
C ILE A 191 5.83 -14.30 4.40
N MET A 192 6.93 -15.05 4.45
CA MET A 192 8.16 -14.60 5.11
C MET A 192 8.80 -13.40 4.40
N ARG A 193 8.64 -13.30 3.08
CA ARG A 193 9.02 -12.10 2.33
C ARG A 193 8.17 -10.89 2.71
N SER A 194 6.88 -11.07 2.93
CA SER A 194 6.01 -9.96 3.37
C SER A 194 6.39 -9.48 4.77
N PHE A 195 6.75 -10.38 5.69
CA PHE A 195 7.27 -10.02 7.00
C PHE A 195 8.60 -9.25 6.93
N GLU A 196 9.49 -9.61 6.00
CA GLU A 196 10.72 -8.81 5.75
C GLU A 196 10.40 -7.41 5.25
N GLN A 197 9.37 -7.25 4.42
CA GLN A 197 8.93 -5.95 3.92
C GLN A 197 8.31 -5.05 4.99
N LEU A 198 7.67 -5.61 6.01
CA LEU A 198 7.18 -4.88 7.18
C LEU A 198 8.30 -4.20 7.98
N GLY A 199 9.54 -4.64 7.78
CA GLY A 199 10.69 -4.11 8.51
C GLY A 199 10.88 -4.73 9.88
N ILE A 200 10.27 -5.87 10.16
CA ILE A 200 10.47 -6.62 11.41
C ILE A 200 11.97 -6.90 11.61
N ASN A 201 12.48 -6.60 12.79
CA ASN A 201 13.87 -6.92 13.16
C ASN A 201 14.05 -8.43 13.31
N VAL A 202 15.27 -8.92 13.04
CA VAL A 202 15.61 -10.35 13.14
C VAL A 202 15.31 -10.91 14.55
N GLU A 203 15.55 -10.11 15.56
CA GLU A 203 15.32 -10.48 16.97
C GLU A 203 13.84 -10.70 17.29
N TRP A 204 12.95 -10.05 16.56
CA TRP A 204 11.51 -10.07 16.80
C TRP A 204 10.73 -11.03 15.88
N ILE A 205 11.39 -11.61 14.85
CA ILE A 205 10.68 -12.45 13.86
C ILE A 205 10.16 -13.76 14.45
N TYR A 206 10.78 -14.26 15.54
CA TYR A 206 10.43 -15.54 16.11
C TYR A 206 8.95 -15.57 16.59
N LYS A 207 8.52 -14.57 17.36
CA LYS A 207 7.13 -14.50 17.86
C LYS A 207 6.09 -14.50 16.74
N PRO A 208 6.14 -13.60 15.74
CA PRO A 208 5.24 -13.62 14.58
C PRO A 208 5.29 -14.92 13.77
N ALA A 209 6.50 -15.48 13.52
CA ALA A 209 6.63 -16.73 12.78
C ALA A 209 6.02 -17.90 13.54
N LEU A 210 6.30 -18.01 14.84
CA LEU A 210 5.72 -19.03 15.72
C LEU A 210 4.19 -18.89 15.73
N TYR A 211 3.66 -17.69 15.96
CA TYR A 211 2.22 -17.44 15.97
C TYR A 211 1.57 -17.88 14.66
N TYR A 212 2.15 -17.45 13.53
CA TYR A 212 1.64 -17.81 12.21
C TYR A 212 1.63 -19.33 11.99
N CYS A 213 2.75 -20.01 12.27
CA CYS A 213 2.88 -21.46 12.10
C CYS A 213 1.95 -22.24 13.04
N THR A 214 1.74 -21.76 14.26
CA THR A 214 0.78 -22.37 15.21
C THR A 214 -0.65 -22.31 14.66
N GLN A 215 -1.05 -21.20 14.08
CA GLN A 215 -2.41 -21.01 13.54
C GLN A 215 -2.64 -21.70 12.19
N LYS A 216 -1.62 -21.77 11.33
CA LYS A 216 -1.76 -22.23 9.93
C LYS A 216 -1.09 -23.56 9.65
N GLY A 217 -0.39 -24.12 10.60
CA GLY A 217 0.54 -25.22 10.41
C GLY A 217 1.82 -24.74 9.71
N GLY A 218 2.90 -25.44 9.93
CA GLY A 218 4.19 -25.17 9.29
C GLY A 218 5.35 -25.28 10.27
N ASP A 219 6.54 -25.30 9.69
CA ASP A 219 7.81 -25.37 10.41
C ASP A 219 8.30 -23.94 10.70
N VAL A 220 8.48 -23.63 11.97
CA VAL A 220 8.89 -22.30 12.45
C VAL A 220 10.34 -22.02 12.03
N GLU A 221 11.25 -22.99 12.17
CA GLU A 221 12.67 -22.83 11.84
C GLU A 221 12.86 -22.61 10.35
N TYR A 222 12.18 -23.38 9.52
CA TYR A 222 12.17 -23.20 8.07
C TYR A 222 11.59 -21.82 7.68
N SER A 223 10.55 -21.37 8.35
CA SER A 223 9.96 -20.04 8.12
C SER A 223 10.97 -18.93 8.45
N ILE A 224 11.67 -19.04 9.58
CA ILE A 224 12.71 -18.08 9.98
C ILE A 224 13.89 -18.12 8.99
N PHE A 225 14.30 -19.29 8.55
CA PHE A 225 15.32 -19.42 7.50
C PHE A 225 14.94 -18.67 6.22
N LEU A 226 13.71 -18.84 5.75
CA LEU A 226 13.21 -18.14 4.56
C LEU A 226 13.16 -16.60 4.77
N PHE A 227 12.77 -16.14 5.95
CA PHE A 227 12.82 -14.72 6.29
C PHE A 227 14.24 -14.16 6.19
N LEU A 228 15.20 -14.84 6.82
CA LEU A 228 16.63 -14.45 6.77
C LEU A 228 17.17 -14.43 5.35
N LEU A 229 16.81 -15.42 4.55
CA LEU A 229 17.19 -15.50 3.13
C LEU A 229 16.65 -14.29 2.33
N HIS A 230 15.38 -13.91 2.53
CA HIS A 230 14.79 -12.72 1.90
C HIS A 230 15.49 -11.44 2.37
N ARG A 231 15.83 -11.34 3.66
CA ARG A 231 16.53 -10.18 4.23
C ARG A 231 17.94 -10.02 3.65
N ILE A 232 18.69 -11.11 3.52
CA ILE A 232 20.03 -11.10 2.88
C ILE A 232 19.90 -10.64 1.42
N LYS A 233 18.99 -11.23 0.65
CA LYS A 233 18.73 -10.83 -0.75
C LYS A 233 18.35 -9.35 -0.88
N SER A 234 17.53 -8.84 0.02
CA SER A 234 17.12 -7.44 0.06
C SER A 234 18.30 -6.50 0.34
N ARG A 235 19.16 -6.84 1.32
CA ARG A 235 20.37 -6.07 1.66
C ARG A 235 21.38 -6.05 0.51
N ILE A 236 21.66 -7.19 -0.11
CA ILE A 236 22.55 -7.27 -1.28
C ILE A 236 22.01 -6.36 -2.41
N LYS A 237 20.71 -6.46 -2.72
CA LYS A 237 20.09 -5.64 -3.75
C LYS A 237 20.16 -4.13 -3.45
N LYS A 238 19.97 -3.72 -2.19
CA LYS A 238 20.13 -2.33 -1.76
C LYS A 238 21.59 -1.86 -1.91
N GLY A 239 22.56 -2.68 -1.48
CA GLY A 239 23.98 -2.38 -1.59
C GLY A 239 24.45 -2.21 -3.05
N LEU A 240 24.01 -3.09 -3.94
CA LEU A 240 24.30 -2.99 -5.38
C LEU A 240 23.72 -1.71 -6.00
N LYS A 241 22.48 -1.36 -5.64
CA LYS A 241 21.86 -0.10 -6.12
C LYS A 241 22.62 1.13 -5.66
N LEU A 242 23.11 1.17 -4.42
CA LEU A 242 23.92 2.27 -3.91
C LEU A 242 25.25 2.38 -4.65
N LYS A 243 25.95 1.25 -4.89
CA LYS A 243 27.20 1.23 -5.68
C LYS A 243 26.99 1.75 -7.10
N ILE A 244 25.89 1.38 -7.76
CA ILE A 244 25.56 1.85 -9.12
C ILE A 244 25.23 3.36 -9.10
N LYS A 245 24.49 3.83 -8.09
CA LYS A 245 24.14 5.24 -7.96
C LYS A 245 25.36 6.12 -7.74
N ASN A 246 26.30 5.66 -6.91
CA ASN A 246 27.53 6.40 -6.60
C ASN A 246 28.57 6.39 -7.74
N ARG A 247 28.43 5.47 -8.72
CA ARG A 247 29.28 5.42 -9.93
C ARG A 247 28.80 6.33 -11.07
N LYS A 248 27.58 6.84 -11.01
CA LYS A 248 27.15 7.86 -11.98
C LYS A 248 27.83 9.17 -11.63
N PRO A 249 28.57 9.82 -12.58
CA PRO A 249 29.14 11.13 -12.33
C PRO A 249 28.02 12.07 -11.90
N LYS A 250 28.27 12.88 -10.88
CA LYS A 250 27.43 14.04 -10.59
C LYS A 250 27.61 14.93 -11.81
N ASP A 251 26.57 15.03 -12.65
CA ASP A 251 26.51 16.05 -13.67
C ASP A 251 26.73 17.39 -12.96
N THR A 252 27.91 17.95 -13.15
CA THR A 252 28.26 19.31 -12.74
C THR A 252 27.35 20.25 -13.49
N VAL A 253 26.66 21.09 -12.74
CA VAL A 253 25.79 22.19 -13.18
C VAL A 253 26.50 23.08 -14.18
#